data_742fdaef591c57203020223c89a429cb
#
_entry.id   742fdaef591c57203020223c89a429cb
#
_cell.length_a   1.000
_cell.length_b   1.000
_cell.length_c   1.000
_cell.angle_alpha   90.00
_cell.angle_beta   90.00
_cell.angle_gamma   90.00
#
_symmetry.space_group_name_H-M   'P 1'
#
loop_
_entity.id
_entity.type
_entity.pdbx_description
1 polymer ?
#
loop_
_entity_poly.entity_id
_entity_poly.type
_entity_poly.pdbx_seq_one_letter_code
_entity_poly.pdbx_strand_id
1 'polypeptide(L)' 'MSIFKSKQKDQCQVYKSAGKWYWRAIASNGGIVGASSQGYNNKSDCIDNLRRYYPEAEIIFVDC' A
#
# COMPACT_ATOMS: atom_id res chain seq x y z
N MET A 1 -15.02 7.51 -23.22
CA MET A 1 -14.76 7.46 -22.78
C MET A 1 -14.50 7.34 -22.11
N SER A 2 -14.35 7.11 -21.80
CA SER A 2 -14.01 6.97 -21.08
C SER A 2 -13.79 6.88 -20.27
N ILE A 3 -13.95 7.12 -20.33
CA ILE A 3 -13.64 7.13 -19.70
C ILE A 3 -13.53 7.00 -18.75
N PHE A 4 -13.63 6.77 -18.58
CA PHE A 4 -13.45 6.67 -17.69
C PHE A 4 -13.29 6.18 -16.92
N LYS A 5 -13.21 5.87 -16.84
CA LYS A 5 -13.12 5.35 -16.09
C LYS A 5 -12.41 5.07 -15.53
N SER A 6 -12.56 4.88 -15.82
CA SER A 6 -11.98 4.13 -15.16
C SER A 6 -11.02 4.44 -14.26
N LYS A 7 -11.27 4.61 -13.38
CA LYS A 7 -10.42 4.92 -12.34
C LYS A 7 -10.07 3.67 -11.59
N GLN A 8 -8.85 3.26 -11.71
CA GLN A 8 -8.39 2.09 -11.01
C GLN A 8 -7.86 2.50 -9.66
N LYS A 9 -8.17 1.71 -8.65
CA LYS A 9 -7.64 1.95 -7.32
C LYS A 9 -6.18 1.55 -7.28
N ASP A 10 -5.40 2.32 -6.56
CA ASP A 10 -4.03 1.93 -6.28
C ASP A 10 -4.06 0.71 -5.39
N GLN A 11 -3.03 -0.10 -5.48
CA GLN A 11 -2.85 -1.25 -4.62
C GLN A 11 -1.73 -0.96 -3.64
N CYS A 12 -1.90 -1.40 -2.41
CA CYS A 12 -0.86 -1.24 -1.40
C CYS A 12 -0.47 -2.62 -0.90
N GLN A 13 0.82 -2.88 -0.95
CA GLN A 13 1.37 -4.13 -0.45
C GLN A 13 1.87 -3.92 0.95
N VAL A 14 1.44 -4.79 1.86
CA VAL A 14 1.90 -4.78 3.24
C VAL A 14 2.76 -6.02 3.43
N TYR A 15 3.97 -5.83 3.89
CA TYR A 15 4.92 -6.93 4.01
C TYR A 15 5.73 -6.76 5.28
N LYS A 16 6.34 -7.85 5.73
CA LYS A 16 7.18 -7.84 6.92
C LYS A 16 8.61 -8.10 6.52
N SER A 17 9.50 -7.30 7.05
CA SER A 17 10.92 -7.43 6.75
C SER A 17 11.70 -7.08 8.00
N ALA A 18 12.66 -7.92 8.38
CA ALA A 18 13.51 -7.69 9.54
C ALA A 18 12.70 -7.42 10.81
N GLY A 19 11.57 -8.10 10.97
CA GLY A 19 10.75 -7.98 12.16
C GLY A 19 9.84 -6.77 12.19
N LYS A 20 9.78 -6.01 11.11
CA LYS A 20 8.97 -4.80 11.06
C LYS A 20 8.01 -4.87 9.89
N TRP A 21 6.91 -4.14 10.00
CA TRP A 21 5.91 -4.08 8.95
C TRP A 21 6.11 -2.84 8.11
N TYR A 22 6.00 -3.01 6.79
CA TYR A 22 6.16 -1.93 5.82
C TYR A 22 5.02 -1.98 4.83
N TRP A 23 4.80 -0.88 4.14
CA TRP A 23 3.84 -0.86 3.05
C TRP A 23 4.41 -0.08 1.88
N ARG A 24 3.92 -0.40 0.70
CA ARG A 24 4.26 0.37 -0.49
C ARG A 24 3.04 0.42 -1.38
N ALA A 25 2.87 1.54 -2.08
CA ALA A 25 1.74 1.75 -2.97
C ALA A 25 2.19 1.54 -4.41
N ILE A 26 1.40 0.78 -5.14
CA ILE A 26 1.71 0.41 -6.52
C ILE A 26 0.62 1.02 -7.39
N ALA A 27 1.02 1.80 -8.38
CA ALA A 27 0.07 2.37 -9.33
C ALA A 27 -0.41 1.29 -10.29
N SER A 28 -1.47 1.59 -11.02
CA SER A 28 -2.05 0.61 -11.93
C SER A 28 -1.09 0.17 -13.03
N ASN A 29 -0.10 1.00 -13.33
CA ASN A 29 0.90 0.62 -14.33
C ASN A 29 2.06 -0.19 -13.75
N GLY A 30 1.99 -0.53 -12.47
CA GLY A 30 3.01 -1.33 -11.83
C GLY A 30 4.13 -0.56 -11.16
N GLY A 31 4.14 0.77 -11.29
CA GLY A 31 5.19 1.58 -10.68
C GLY A 31 4.91 1.86 -9.21
N ILE A 32 5.96 1.95 -8.42
CA ILE A 32 5.82 2.28 -7.00
C ILE A 32 5.65 3.78 -6.87
N VAL A 33 4.55 4.21 -6.26
CA VAL A 33 4.25 5.63 -6.13
C VAL A 33 4.34 6.12 -4.69
N GLY A 34 4.56 5.22 -3.74
CA GLY A 34 4.72 5.61 -2.35
C GLY A 34 5.12 4.43 -1.52
N ALA A 35 5.66 4.70 -0.34
CA ALA A 35 6.09 3.63 0.56
C ALA A 35 6.18 4.21 1.97
N SER A 36 6.10 3.33 2.97
CA SER A 36 6.30 3.78 4.33
C SER A 36 7.76 4.21 4.52
N SER A 37 7.95 5.26 5.30
CA SER A 37 9.28 5.77 5.54
C SER A 37 9.98 5.01 6.66
N GLN A 38 9.24 4.21 7.40
CA GLN A 38 9.81 3.47 8.51
C GLN A 38 9.06 2.17 8.69
N GLY A 39 9.65 1.26 9.45
CA GLY A 39 8.99 0.02 9.79
C GLY A 39 8.13 0.19 11.05
N TYR A 40 7.06 -0.56 11.11
CA TYR A 40 6.13 -0.54 12.23
C TYR A 40 6.21 -1.85 12.98
N ASN A 41 6.13 -1.80 14.30
CA ASN A 41 6.17 -3.00 15.10
C ASN A 41 4.90 -3.83 14.96
N ASN A 42 3.78 -3.16 14.70
CA ASN A 42 2.48 -3.83 14.62
C ASN A 42 1.90 -3.66 13.23
N LYS A 43 1.28 -4.71 12.74
CA LYS A 43 0.63 -4.67 11.44
C LYS A 43 -0.47 -3.61 11.40
N SER A 44 -1.24 -3.50 12.49
CA SER A 44 -2.34 -2.55 12.52
C SER A 44 -1.83 -1.11 12.42
N ASP A 45 -0.68 -0.81 13.04
CA ASP A 45 -0.11 0.54 12.93
C ASP A 45 0.32 0.84 11.51
N CYS A 46 0.89 -0.15 10.86
CA CYS A 46 1.29 -0.01 9.46
C CYS A 46 0.08 0.30 8.58
N ILE A 47 -0.99 -0.44 8.78
CA ILE A 47 -2.21 -0.25 8.00
C ILE A 47 -2.84 1.10 8.29
N ASP A 48 -2.83 1.54 9.55
CA ASP A 48 -3.37 2.85 9.89
C ASP A 48 -2.61 3.95 9.16
N ASN A 49 -1.30 3.86 9.12
CA ASN A 49 -0.49 4.84 8.41
C ASN A 49 -0.79 4.81 6.92
N LEU A 50 -0.88 3.62 6.36
CA LEU A 50 -1.20 3.43 4.96
C LEU A 50 -2.53 4.08 4.61
N ARG A 51 -3.54 3.91 5.45
CA ARG A 51 -4.87 4.44 5.19
C ARG A 51 -4.92 5.96 5.25
N ARG A 52 -3.97 6.59 5.91
CA ARG A 52 -3.90 8.05 5.93
C ARG A 52 -3.55 8.60 4.55
N TYR A 53 -2.72 7.88 3.82
CA TYR A 53 -2.27 8.33 2.50
C TYR A 53 -3.09 7.75 1.37
N TYR A 54 -3.60 6.54 1.56
CA TYR A 54 -4.32 5.82 0.51
C TYR A 54 -5.57 5.18 1.10
N PRO A 55 -6.57 6.00 1.44
CA PRO A 55 -7.73 5.47 2.18
C PRO A 55 -8.57 4.47 1.39
N GLU A 56 -8.49 4.51 0.07
CA GLU A 56 -9.31 3.62 -0.75
C GLU A 56 -8.51 2.56 -1.48
N ALA A 57 -7.22 2.46 -1.17
CA ALA A 57 -6.39 1.48 -1.86
C ALA A 57 -6.75 0.07 -1.42
N GLU A 58 -6.57 -0.86 -2.35
CA GLU A 58 -6.70 -2.27 -2.04
C GLU A 58 -5.44 -2.73 -1.33
N ILE A 59 -5.60 -3.41 -0.20
CA ILE A 59 -4.46 -3.87 0.58
C ILE A 59 -4.20 -5.33 0.27
N ILE A 60 -2.97 -5.61 -0.08
CA ILE A 60 -2.51 -6.96 -0.41
C ILE A 60 -1.41 -7.30 0.57
N PHE A 61 -1.55 -8.42 1.27
CA PHE A 61 -0.52 -8.88 2.19
C PHE A 61 0.43 -9.80 1.45
N VAL A 62 1.71 -9.49 1.55
CA VAL A 62 2.74 -10.21 0.84
C VAL A 62 3.58 -10.99 1.85
N ASP A 63 3.70 -12.28 1.62
CA ASP A 63 4.58 -13.12 2.43
C ASP A 63 5.99 -13.05 1.88
N CYS A 64 6.93 -12.92 2.78
CA CYS A 64 8.34 -12.92 2.37
C CYS A 64 8.99 -14.22 2.70
#